data_67c17a54042e8724bb6fe09935453445
#
_entry.id   67c17a54042e8724bb6fe09935453445
#
_cell.length_a   1.000
_cell.length_b   1.000
_cell.length_c   1.000
_cell.angle_alpha   90.00
_cell.angle_beta   90.00
_cell.angle_gamma   90.00
#
_symmetry.space_group_name_H-M   'P 1'
#
loop_
_entity.id
_entity.type
_entity.pdbx_description
1 polymer ?
#
loop_
_entity_poly.entity_id
_entity_poly.type
_entity_poly.pdbx_seq_one_letter_code
_entity_poly.pdbx_strand_id
1 'polypeptide(L)'
;VAAMNPFDAVGTARISSAVYDRVCRVAMTYQSSTDEVKIVLREIAKQDSTSQVSRDWVGKVVEMVRRTRNHSDLRFGSSVRGAIDTAVVATSLSAMRNASVETTAIGLDSALVALTGRVRLREGSVRTAEEVITEIFADVFGVKPEDGDAGKAGAPTGATNSHS
;
A
#
# COMPACT_ATOMS: atom_id res chain seq x y z
N VAL A 1 8.58 2.35 -28.93
CA VAL A 1 8.39 3.05 -27.65
C VAL A 1 9.02 2.18 -26.56
N ALA A 2 9.86 2.77 -25.71
CA ALA A 2 10.45 2.11 -24.54
C ALA A 2 10.10 2.90 -23.28
N ALA A 3 9.89 2.20 -22.17
CA ALA A 3 9.69 2.81 -20.85
C ALA A 3 10.80 2.35 -19.91
N MET A 4 11.34 3.26 -19.13
CA MET A 4 12.37 2.96 -18.14
C MET A 4 12.11 3.71 -16.84
N ASN A 5 12.55 3.14 -15.72
CA ASN A 5 12.62 3.87 -14.46
C ASN A 5 14.06 4.44 -14.35
N PRO A 6 14.25 5.76 -14.33
CA PRO A 6 15.58 6.36 -14.26
C PRO A 6 16.31 6.09 -12.93
N PHE A 7 15.60 5.62 -11.92
CA PHE A 7 16.17 5.35 -10.57
C PHE A 7 16.58 3.89 -10.35
N ASP A 8 16.20 2.96 -11.24
CA ASP A 8 16.60 1.55 -11.15
C ASP A 8 17.97 1.36 -11.77
N ALA A 9 19.01 1.86 -11.09
CA ALA A 9 20.40 1.74 -11.54
C ALA A 9 21.00 0.35 -11.30
N VAL A 10 20.32 -0.56 -10.61
CA VAL A 10 20.81 -1.91 -10.29
C VAL A 10 20.13 -2.91 -11.24
N GLY A 11 20.90 -3.43 -12.19
CA GLY A 11 20.46 -4.52 -13.08
C GLY A 11 19.95 -4.10 -14.46
N THR A 12 19.85 -2.81 -14.78
CA THR A 12 19.53 -2.34 -16.14
C THR A 12 20.80 -1.97 -16.89
N ALA A 13 20.98 -2.54 -18.08
CA ALA A 13 22.04 -2.10 -19.00
C ALA A 13 21.89 -0.58 -19.23
N ARG A 14 22.97 0.18 -19.01
CA ARG A 14 22.96 1.61 -19.30
C ARG A 14 22.61 1.83 -20.77
N ILE A 15 21.55 2.58 -21.02
CA ILE A 15 21.23 3.00 -22.39
C ILE A 15 22.41 3.84 -22.88
N SER A 16 22.99 3.47 -24.04
CA SER A 16 24.12 4.19 -24.60
C SER A 16 23.74 5.63 -24.95
N SER A 17 24.70 6.54 -24.87
CA SER A 17 24.53 7.94 -25.29
C SER A 17 24.04 8.04 -26.75
N ALA A 18 24.47 7.14 -27.61
CA ALA A 18 24.05 7.08 -29.00
C ALA A 18 22.56 6.79 -29.20
N VAL A 19 21.91 6.10 -28.24
CA VAL A 19 20.45 5.90 -28.22
C VAL A 19 19.76 7.16 -27.73
N TYR A 20 20.30 7.81 -26.70
CA TYR A 20 19.73 9.06 -26.19
C TYR A 20 19.67 10.17 -27.23
N ASP A 21 20.68 10.25 -28.12
CA ASP A 21 20.72 11.23 -29.21
C ASP A 21 19.65 10.99 -30.30
N ARG A 22 19.07 9.79 -30.34
CA ARG A 22 18.14 9.38 -31.42
C ARG A 22 16.68 9.25 -30.92
N VAL A 23 16.38 9.52 -29.64
CA VAL A 23 15.04 9.34 -29.06
C VAL A 23 14.54 10.62 -28.46
N CYS A 24 13.23 10.82 -28.54
CA CYS A 24 12.54 11.86 -27.78
C CYS A 24 12.23 11.33 -26.37
N ARG A 25 12.65 12.07 -25.35
CA ARG A 25 12.37 11.73 -23.97
C ARG A 25 11.08 12.41 -23.49
N VAL A 26 10.15 11.62 -22.97
CA VAL A 26 8.96 12.10 -22.27
C VAL A 26 9.09 11.76 -20.80
N ALA A 27 9.11 12.77 -19.93
CA ALA A 27 9.05 12.57 -18.49
C ALA A 27 7.58 12.41 -18.05
N MET A 28 7.30 11.35 -17.31
CA MET A 28 5.97 11.08 -16.75
C MET A 28 5.98 11.37 -15.26
N THR A 29 4.88 11.94 -14.75
CA THR A 29 4.65 12.18 -13.33
C THR A 29 3.43 11.40 -12.84
N TYR A 30 3.17 11.44 -11.54
CA TYR A 30 1.96 10.85 -10.97
C TYR A 30 0.70 11.59 -11.48
N GLN A 31 -0.38 10.85 -11.60
CA GLN A 31 -1.70 11.36 -11.96
C GLN A 31 -2.25 12.29 -10.87
N SER A 32 -3.31 13.04 -11.19
CA SER A 32 -4.07 13.79 -10.20
C SER A 32 -4.75 12.83 -9.20
N SER A 33 -5.03 13.30 -7.98
CA SER A 33 -5.76 12.50 -6.98
C SER A 33 -7.10 12.00 -7.54
N THR A 34 -7.83 12.87 -8.22
CA THR A 34 -9.11 12.53 -8.84
C THR A 34 -8.99 11.41 -9.88
N ASP A 35 -7.91 11.42 -10.67
CA ASP A 35 -7.71 10.40 -11.69
C ASP A 35 -7.21 9.09 -11.07
N GLU A 36 -6.38 9.15 -10.02
CA GLU A 36 -5.99 7.97 -9.27
C GLU A 36 -7.22 7.27 -8.66
N VAL A 37 -8.17 8.02 -8.09
CA VAL A 37 -9.44 7.47 -7.58
C VAL A 37 -10.24 6.78 -8.70
N LYS A 38 -10.37 7.40 -9.88
CA LYS A 38 -11.05 6.78 -11.02
C LYS A 38 -10.37 5.48 -11.47
N ILE A 39 -9.03 5.48 -11.49
CA ILE A 39 -8.24 4.29 -11.85
C ILE A 39 -8.52 3.16 -10.86
N VAL A 40 -8.46 3.42 -9.55
CA VAL A 40 -8.69 2.41 -8.51
C VAL A 40 -10.10 1.84 -8.62
N LEU A 41 -11.13 2.69 -8.72
CA LEU A 41 -12.53 2.25 -8.88
C LEU A 41 -12.71 1.37 -10.12
N ARG A 42 -12.10 1.75 -11.24
CA ARG A 42 -12.16 0.95 -12.48
C ARG A 42 -11.50 -0.42 -12.32
N GLU A 43 -10.37 -0.50 -11.64
CA GLU A 43 -9.66 -1.76 -11.44
C GLU A 43 -10.42 -2.69 -10.47
N ILE A 44 -11.04 -2.16 -9.41
CA ILE A 44 -11.91 -2.94 -8.52
C ILE A 44 -13.10 -3.51 -9.31
N ALA A 45 -13.78 -2.69 -10.10
CA ALA A 45 -14.94 -3.10 -10.87
C ALA A 45 -14.64 -4.18 -11.92
N LYS A 46 -13.38 -4.28 -12.39
CA LYS A 46 -12.96 -5.38 -13.29
C LYS A 46 -12.82 -6.71 -12.58
N GLN A 47 -12.45 -6.69 -11.29
CA GLN A 47 -12.24 -7.91 -10.51
C GLN A 47 -13.55 -8.42 -9.90
N ASP A 48 -14.35 -7.51 -9.39
CA ASP A 48 -15.65 -7.81 -8.81
C ASP A 48 -16.63 -6.65 -9.09
N SER A 49 -17.52 -6.87 -10.04
CA SER A 49 -18.55 -5.90 -10.43
C SER A 49 -19.62 -5.71 -9.34
N THR A 50 -19.66 -6.58 -8.33
CA THR A 50 -20.62 -6.51 -7.21
C THR A 50 -20.02 -5.82 -5.98
N SER A 51 -18.73 -5.50 -6.00
CA SER A 51 -18.03 -4.89 -4.88
C SER A 51 -18.60 -3.50 -4.59
N GLN A 52 -19.15 -3.34 -3.39
CA GLN A 52 -19.72 -2.07 -2.90
C GLN A 52 -18.67 -1.30 -2.09
N VAL A 53 -17.68 -0.76 -2.78
CA VAL A 53 -16.68 0.11 -2.16
C VAL A 53 -17.05 1.56 -2.43
N SER A 54 -17.17 2.38 -1.36
CA SER A 54 -17.52 3.78 -1.55
C SER A 54 -16.37 4.57 -2.19
N ARG A 55 -16.75 5.57 -2.99
CA ARG A 55 -15.78 6.50 -3.58
C ARG A 55 -14.97 7.25 -2.51
N ASP A 56 -15.59 7.56 -1.38
CA ASP A 56 -14.95 8.29 -0.28
C ASP A 56 -13.88 7.44 0.39
N TRP A 57 -14.15 6.16 0.61
CA TRP A 57 -13.15 5.23 1.13
C TRP A 57 -11.97 5.07 0.17
N VAL A 58 -12.23 4.88 -1.12
CA VAL A 58 -11.18 4.84 -2.15
C VAL A 58 -10.39 6.15 -2.18
N GLY A 59 -11.06 7.28 -1.99
CA GLY A 59 -10.41 8.59 -1.86
C GLY A 59 -9.39 8.63 -0.72
N LYS A 60 -9.76 8.07 0.44
CA LYS A 60 -8.84 7.95 1.59
C LYS A 60 -7.67 7.00 1.31
N VAL A 61 -7.91 5.86 0.67
CA VAL A 61 -6.83 4.93 0.27
C VAL A 61 -5.85 5.61 -0.68
N VAL A 62 -6.35 6.35 -1.67
CA VAL A 62 -5.51 7.12 -2.59
C VAL A 62 -4.71 8.19 -1.84
N GLU A 63 -5.36 8.94 -0.95
CA GLU A 63 -4.68 9.96 -0.14
C GLU A 63 -3.58 9.36 0.73
N MET A 64 -3.84 8.23 1.40
CA MET A 64 -2.83 7.49 2.17
C MET A 64 -1.61 7.14 1.30
N VAL A 65 -1.83 6.56 0.12
CA VAL A 65 -0.75 6.21 -0.80
C VAL A 65 0.02 7.45 -1.27
N ARG A 66 -0.66 8.56 -1.54
CA ARG A 66 -0.03 9.83 -1.92
C ARG A 66 0.83 10.39 -0.81
N ARG A 67 0.41 10.28 0.45
CA ARG A 67 1.22 10.70 1.61
C ARG A 67 2.52 9.91 1.74
N THR A 68 2.55 8.62 1.35
CA THR A 68 3.81 7.86 1.35
C THR A 68 4.88 8.50 0.46
N ARG A 69 4.50 9.24 -0.58
CA ARG A 69 5.44 9.85 -1.54
C ARG A 69 6.20 11.05 -0.95
N ASN A 70 5.61 11.70 0.06
CA ASN A 70 6.14 12.92 0.68
C ASN A 70 6.49 12.74 2.16
N HIS A 71 6.43 11.50 2.67
CA HIS A 71 6.72 11.23 4.08
C HIS A 71 8.22 11.38 4.37
N SER A 72 8.55 12.02 5.51
CA SER A 72 9.94 12.32 5.90
C SER A 72 10.82 11.09 6.02
N ASP A 73 10.27 9.98 6.53
CA ASP A 73 11.02 8.75 6.76
C ASP A 73 11.12 7.85 5.52
N LEU A 74 10.38 8.17 4.45
CA LEU A 74 10.39 7.38 3.24
C LEU A 74 11.28 8.03 2.16
N ARG A 75 12.17 7.21 1.59
CA ARG A 75 12.94 7.55 0.39
C ARG A 75 12.09 7.37 -0.86
N PHE A 76 11.32 6.29 -0.91
CA PHE A 76 10.39 5.99 -2.00
C PHE A 76 9.03 5.62 -1.44
N GLY A 77 8.00 6.33 -1.88
CA GLY A 77 6.61 6.02 -1.64
C GLY A 77 6.00 5.13 -2.72
N SER A 78 4.74 4.79 -2.54
CA SER A 78 4.02 3.92 -3.47
C SER A 78 3.33 4.70 -4.60
N SER A 79 3.15 4.05 -5.74
CA SER A 79 2.37 4.55 -6.87
C SER A 79 0.88 4.18 -6.72
N VAL A 80 0.05 4.57 -7.71
CA VAL A 80 -1.37 4.19 -7.78
C VAL A 80 -1.60 2.67 -7.70
N ARG A 81 -0.62 1.86 -8.08
CA ARG A 81 -0.68 0.38 -7.91
C ARG A 81 -0.85 -0.03 -6.45
N GLY A 82 -0.19 0.68 -5.52
CA GLY A 82 -0.40 0.42 -4.09
C GLY A 82 -1.84 0.68 -3.66
N ALA A 83 -2.48 1.74 -4.18
CA ALA A 83 -3.87 2.00 -3.89
C ALA A 83 -4.82 0.94 -4.50
N ILE A 84 -4.54 0.48 -5.72
CA ILE A 84 -5.28 -0.62 -6.34
C ILE A 84 -5.16 -1.89 -5.49
N ASP A 85 -3.94 -2.28 -5.14
CA ASP A 85 -3.72 -3.52 -4.39
C ASP A 85 -4.31 -3.44 -2.97
N THR A 86 -4.21 -2.28 -2.30
CA THR A 86 -4.87 -2.07 -1.00
C THR A 86 -6.37 -2.29 -1.12
N ALA A 87 -7.01 -1.72 -2.14
CA ALA A 87 -8.45 -1.86 -2.33
C ALA A 87 -8.86 -3.30 -2.69
N VAL A 88 -8.07 -3.99 -3.52
CA VAL A 88 -8.32 -5.39 -3.88
C VAL A 88 -8.14 -6.33 -2.69
N VAL A 89 -7.10 -6.14 -1.88
CA VAL A 89 -6.89 -6.91 -0.65
C VAL A 89 -8.02 -6.64 0.34
N ALA A 90 -8.49 -5.38 0.46
CA ALA A 90 -9.59 -5.04 1.34
C ALA A 90 -10.89 -5.72 0.94
N THR A 91 -11.23 -5.78 -0.35
CA THR A 91 -12.42 -6.52 -0.82
C THR A 91 -12.31 -8.02 -0.54
N SER A 92 -11.13 -8.60 -0.73
CA SER A 92 -10.89 -10.02 -0.43
C SER A 92 -11.01 -10.31 1.07
N LEU A 93 -10.39 -9.49 1.93
CA LEU A 93 -10.48 -9.64 3.38
C LEU A 93 -11.90 -9.41 3.90
N SER A 94 -12.64 -8.46 3.32
CA SER A 94 -14.06 -8.20 3.62
C SER A 94 -14.90 -9.47 3.40
N ALA A 95 -14.72 -10.11 2.25
CA ALA A 95 -15.42 -11.36 1.93
C ALA A 95 -15.03 -12.50 2.88
N MET A 96 -13.74 -12.66 3.18
CA MET A 96 -13.25 -13.72 4.07
C MET A 96 -13.70 -13.55 5.52
N ARG A 97 -13.77 -12.31 6.00
CA ARG A 97 -14.14 -12.00 7.40
C ARG A 97 -15.62 -11.71 7.57
N ASN A 98 -16.40 -11.71 6.50
CA ASN A 98 -17.83 -11.32 6.47
C ASN A 98 -18.06 -9.98 7.18
N ALA A 99 -17.24 -8.98 6.85
CA ALA A 99 -17.26 -7.65 7.46
C ALA A 99 -17.19 -6.57 6.37
N SER A 100 -17.65 -5.35 6.67
CA SER A 100 -17.57 -4.25 5.71
C SER A 100 -16.12 -3.92 5.36
N VAL A 101 -15.86 -3.67 4.08
CA VAL A 101 -14.54 -3.24 3.55
C VAL A 101 -14.07 -1.94 4.22
N GLU A 102 -14.99 -1.12 4.71
CA GLU A 102 -14.71 0.18 5.32
C GLU A 102 -14.37 0.09 6.82
N THR A 103 -14.34 -1.12 7.40
CA THR A 103 -13.90 -1.28 8.79
C THR A 103 -12.42 -0.95 8.92
N THR A 104 -12.06 -0.30 10.02
CA THR A 104 -10.68 0.09 10.31
C THR A 104 -9.71 -1.08 10.25
N ALA A 105 -10.08 -2.23 10.81
CA ALA A 105 -9.24 -3.42 10.83
C ALA A 105 -8.95 -3.94 9.41
N ILE A 106 -9.97 -4.04 8.54
CA ILE A 106 -9.78 -4.46 7.14
C ILE A 106 -8.94 -3.44 6.39
N GLY A 107 -9.23 -2.15 6.56
CA GLY A 107 -8.48 -1.07 5.92
C GLY A 107 -7.00 -1.08 6.29
N LEU A 108 -6.67 -1.19 7.57
CA LEU A 108 -5.29 -1.21 8.06
C LEU A 108 -4.55 -2.47 7.61
N ASP A 109 -5.14 -3.67 7.81
CA ASP A 109 -4.52 -4.92 7.39
C ASP A 109 -4.22 -4.92 5.89
N SER A 110 -5.15 -4.41 5.09
CA SER A 110 -4.98 -4.30 3.64
C SER A 110 -3.87 -3.33 3.26
N ALA A 111 -3.77 -2.20 3.95
CA ALA A 111 -2.71 -1.22 3.73
C ALA A 111 -1.33 -1.81 4.07
N LEU A 112 -1.21 -2.50 5.20
CA LEU A 112 0.03 -3.16 5.61
C LEU A 112 0.46 -4.21 4.58
N VAL A 113 -0.43 -5.12 4.19
CA VAL A 113 -0.14 -6.17 3.20
C VAL A 113 0.29 -5.57 1.85
N ALA A 114 -0.40 -4.52 1.38
CA ALA A 114 -0.17 -3.97 0.06
C ALA A 114 1.05 -3.03 -0.02
N LEU A 115 1.40 -2.32 1.07
CA LEU A 115 2.32 -1.19 0.99
C LEU A 115 3.69 -1.43 1.62
N THR A 116 3.82 -2.30 2.65
CA THR A 116 5.10 -2.50 3.36
C THR A 116 6.23 -2.92 2.42
N GLY A 117 5.95 -3.79 1.47
CA GLY A 117 6.91 -4.21 0.45
C GLY A 117 7.17 -3.19 -0.68
N ARG A 118 6.36 -2.11 -0.77
CA ARG A 118 6.43 -1.12 -1.86
C ARG A 118 7.09 0.19 -1.48
N VAL A 119 7.15 0.49 -0.20
CA VAL A 119 7.85 1.67 0.31
C VAL A 119 9.29 1.34 0.64
N ARG A 120 10.15 2.35 0.68
CA ARG A 120 11.54 2.22 1.12
C ARG A 120 11.85 3.32 2.12
N LEU A 121 12.33 2.92 3.27
CA LEU A 121 12.78 3.84 4.32
C LEU A 121 14.04 4.58 3.87
N ARG A 122 14.26 5.75 4.45
CA ARG A 122 15.55 6.45 4.33
C ARG A 122 16.61 5.72 5.16
N GLU A 123 17.85 5.82 4.69
CA GLU A 123 18.99 5.33 5.46
C GLU A 123 19.06 6.04 6.81
N GLY A 124 19.25 5.26 7.88
CA GLY A 124 19.27 5.78 9.25
C GLY A 124 17.90 5.95 9.91
N SER A 125 16.79 5.66 9.23
CA SER A 125 15.50 5.59 9.90
C SER A 125 15.49 4.45 10.93
N VAL A 126 15.05 4.75 12.16
CA VAL A 126 14.87 3.76 13.23
C VAL A 126 13.47 3.12 13.19
N ARG A 127 12.60 3.63 12.33
CA ARG A 127 11.21 3.15 12.20
C ARG A 127 11.11 2.03 11.18
N THR A 128 10.06 1.23 11.30
CA THR A 128 9.68 0.21 10.32
C THR A 128 8.72 0.77 9.27
N ALA A 129 8.58 0.08 8.15
CA ALA A 129 7.60 0.45 7.12
C ALA A 129 6.16 0.34 7.66
N GLU A 130 5.91 -0.66 8.51
CA GLU A 130 4.64 -0.91 9.16
C GLU A 130 4.23 0.26 10.06
N GLU A 131 5.15 0.77 10.89
CA GLU A 131 4.91 1.93 11.76
C GLU A 131 4.56 3.17 10.95
N VAL A 132 5.29 3.44 9.88
CA VAL A 132 5.03 4.60 9.01
C VAL A 132 3.68 4.48 8.30
N ILE A 133 3.34 3.29 7.79
CA ILE A 133 2.06 3.07 7.13
C ILE A 133 0.91 3.17 8.12
N THR A 134 1.06 2.62 9.33
CA THR A 134 0.05 2.72 10.40
C THR A 134 -0.20 4.16 10.79
N GLU A 135 0.84 4.98 10.95
CA GLU A 135 0.72 6.42 11.22
C GLU A 135 -0.06 7.13 10.12
N ILE A 136 0.35 6.96 8.84
CA ILE A 136 -0.33 7.60 7.71
C ILE A 136 -1.79 7.14 7.63
N PHE A 137 -2.07 5.87 7.89
CA PHE A 137 -3.42 5.33 7.93
C PHE A 137 -4.24 6.01 9.03
N ALA A 138 -3.72 6.07 10.25
CA ALA A 138 -4.39 6.70 11.38
C ALA A 138 -4.74 8.17 11.08
N ASP A 139 -3.83 8.91 10.51
CA ASP A 139 -4.02 10.32 10.12
C ASP A 139 -5.11 10.50 9.05
N VAL A 140 -5.14 9.63 8.03
CA VAL A 140 -6.08 9.76 6.90
C VAL A 140 -7.47 9.28 7.28
N PHE A 141 -7.55 8.19 8.05
CA PHE A 141 -8.83 7.60 8.43
C PHE A 141 -9.39 8.16 9.73
N GLY A 142 -8.62 8.97 10.46
CA GLY A 142 -9.03 9.60 11.70
C GLY A 142 -9.14 8.61 12.87
N VAL A 143 -8.29 7.58 12.88
CA VAL A 143 -8.27 6.53 13.91
C VAL A 143 -7.19 6.87 14.94
N LYS A 144 -7.54 6.79 16.23
CA LYS A 144 -6.53 6.91 17.29
C LYS A 144 -5.70 5.62 17.36
N PRO A 145 -4.39 5.69 17.61
CA PRO A 145 -3.49 4.52 17.61
C PRO A 145 -3.82 3.44 18.68
N GLU A 146 -4.75 3.68 19.60
CA GLU A 146 -5.10 2.77 20.69
C GLU A 146 -6.21 1.74 20.38
N ASP A 147 -6.87 1.83 19.22
CA ASP A 147 -7.99 0.94 18.87
C ASP A 147 -7.57 -0.38 18.18
N GLY A 148 -6.26 -0.68 18.17
CA GLY A 148 -5.72 -1.95 17.68
C GLY A 148 -5.70 -2.99 18.82
N ASP A 149 -6.77 -3.77 18.94
CA ASP A 149 -6.78 -4.98 19.77
C ASP A 149 -5.64 -5.92 19.34
N ALA A 150 -4.58 -5.96 20.16
CA ALA A 150 -3.50 -6.91 20.02
C ALA A 150 -4.06 -8.30 20.35
N GLY A 151 -4.48 -9.02 19.30
CA GLY A 151 -4.90 -10.41 19.39
C GLY A 151 -3.85 -11.22 20.15
N LYS A 152 -4.14 -11.56 21.40
CA LYS A 152 -3.38 -12.49 22.22
C LYS A 152 -3.25 -13.81 21.46
N ALA A 153 -2.07 -14.05 20.88
CA ALA A 153 -1.66 -15.39 20.52
C ALA A 153 -1.58 -16.24 21.79
N GLY A 154 -2.53 -17.16 21.97
CA GLY A 154 -2.54 -18.11 23.05
C GLY A 154 -1.30 -19.00 22.97
N ALA A 155 -0.46 -18.96 24.00
CA ALA A 155 0.63 -19.89 24.17
C ALA A 155 0.07 -21.31 24.40
N PRO A 156 0.67 -22.37 23.82
CA PRO A 156 0.27 -23.73 24.11
C PRO A 156 0.75 -24.11 25.52
N THR A 157 -0.17 -24.42 26.41
CA THR A 157 0.08 -25.03 27.71
C THR A 157 0.69 -26.42 27.51
N GLY A 158 1.94 -26.56 27.87
CA GLY A 158 2.63 -27.86 27.89
C GLY A 158 2.00 -28.81 28.90
N ALA A 159 1.59 -29.97 28.45
CA ALA A 159 1.18 -31.08 29.28
C ALA A 159 2.43 -31.74 29.91
N THR A 160 2.55 -31.67 31.24
CA THR A 160 3.49 -32.45 31.99
C THR A 160 2.96 -33.89 32.16
N ASN A 161 3.62 -34.83 31.50
CA ASN A 161 3.48 -36.26 31.83
C ASN A 161 4.31 -36.57 33.09
N SER A 162 3.61 -36.95 34.14
CA SER A 162 4.24 -37.64 35.30
C SER A 162 3.99 -39.16 35.15
N HIS A 163 5.07 -39.89 34.92
CA HIS A 163 5.10 -41.34 35.12
C HIS A 163 5.46 -41.63 36.58
N SER A 164 4.66 -42.47 37.19
CA SER A 164 5.01 -43.40 38.28
C SER A 164 4.33 -44.72 38.00
#